data_b7c3cb2e4a927d0eaf495711337d05c2
#
_entry.id   b7c3cb2e4a927d0eaf495711337d05c2
#
_cell.length_a   1.000
_cell.length_b   1.000
_cell.length_c   1.000
_cell.angle_alpha   90.00
_cell.angle_beta   90.00
_cell.angle_gamma   90.00
#
_symmetry.space_group_name_H-M   'P 1'
#
loop_
_entity.id
_entity.type
_entity.pdbx_description
1 polymer ?
#
loop_
_entity_poly.entity_id
_entity_poly.type
_entity_poly.pdbx_seq_one_letter_code
_entity_poly.pdbx_strand_id
1 'polypeptide(L)'
;MSVITNPSTAEVPVRTRIWCTVPMVVCASFACLAQVSFASQQYAQDSAPYLWMIACVLVAIPSGLILLARNSYPQAVFWTACLLVVALPYDSLIALMALTSLLARRQGTKVTLRSVLAAATTTIWSQVRDALHPAEASIWHAIFSKPYTGVRYGNTMVMLVDERTIIASAVVVALIAVAIATLAGLHIRSRAACARGRTKARSRPTSR
;
A
#
# COMPACT_ATOMS: atom_id res chain seq x y z
N MET A 1 20.04 -36.40 -19.49
CA MET A 1 20.32 -35.20 -18.68
C MET A 1 19.09 -34.95 -17.84
N SER A 2 19.02 -35.47 -16.59
CA SER A 2 17.88 -35.28 -15.67
C SER A 2 18.04 -33.91 -15.00
N VAL A 3 17.10 -33.02 -15.31
CA VAL A 3 17.00 -31.71 -14.63
C VAL A 3 16.60 -31.96 -13.18
N ILE A 4 17.54 -31.85 -12.26
CA ILE A 4 17.28 -31.87 -10.82
C ILE A 4 16.51 -30.57 -10.50
N THR A 5 15.19 -30.63 -10.55
CA THR A 5 14.31 -29.57 -10.07
C THR A 5 14.43 -29.51 -8.56
N ASN A 6 15.10 -28.47 -8.09
CA ASN A 6 15.34 -28.21 -6.67
C ASN A 6 13.97 -28.04 -5.95
N PRO A 7 13.53 -28.92 -5.04
CA PRO A 7 12.19 -28.89 -4.45
C PRO A 7 11.98 -27.72 -3.48
N SER A 8 12.99 -26.86 -3.30
CA SER A 8 12.95 -25.74 -2.35
C SER A 8 12.17 -24.50 -2.83
N THR A 9 11.77 -24.45 -4.11
CA THR A 9 11.11 -23.28 -4.74
C THR A 9 9.61 -23.47 -4.99
N ALA A 10 8.99 -24.55 -4.49
CA ALA A 10 7.56 -24.75 -4.65
C ALA A 10 6.79 -23.59 -4.01
N GLU A 11 6.18 -22.76 -4.84
CA GLU A 11 5.37 -21.61 -4.46
C GLU A 11 4.18 -22.12 -3.63
N VAL A 12 4.10 -21.62 -2.41
CA VAL A 12 3.08 -22.06 -1.47
C VAL A 12 1.83 -21.23 -1.67
N PRO A 13 0.71 -21.78 -2.13
CA PRO A 13 -0.54 -21.07 -2.24
C PRO A 13 -1.06 -20.72 -0.84
N VAL A 14 -0.84 -19.48 -0.40
CA VAL A 14 -1.49 -18.94 0.78
C VAL A 14 -2.88 -18.46 0.34
N ARG A 15 -3.89 -19.32 0.58
CA ARG A 15 -5.28 -19.00 0.26
C ARG A 15 -5.81 -18.03 1.32
N THR A 16 -5.84 -16.74 1.02
CA THR A 16 -6.48 -15.75 1.89
C THR A 16 -7.99 -15.88 1.81
N ARG A 17 -8.65 -15.89 2.98
CA ARG A 17 -10.12 -15.91 3.04
C ARG A 17 -10.68 -14.64 2.40
N ILE A 18 -11.77 -14.75 1.65
CA ILE A 18 -12.48 -13.64 1.00
C ILE A 18 -12.82 -12.55 2.03
N TRP A 19 -13.22 -12.93 3.23
CA TRP A 19 -13.51 -12.02 4.35
C TRP A 19 -12.36 -11.08 4.73
N CYS A 20 -11.11 -11.48 4.50
CA CYS A 20 -9.96 -10.58 4.73
C CYS A 20 -9.67 -9.72 3.50
N THR A 21 -10.08 -10.15 2.31
CA THR A 21 -9.79 -9.43 1.07
C THR A 21 -10.74 -8.25 0.88
N VAL A 22 -12.02 -8.42 1.19
CA VAL A 22 -13.04 -7.36 1.05
C VAL A 22 -12.67 -6.10 1.86
N PRO A 23 -12.37 -6.18 3.18
CA PRO A 23 -11.95 -5.00 3.93
C PRO A 23 -10.70 -4.33 3.35
N MET A 24 -9.74 -5.12 2.86
CA MET A 24 -8.54 -4.55 2.24
C MET A 24 -8.84 -3.77 0.96
N VAL A 25 -9.72 -4.29 0.10
CA VAL A 25 -10.15 -3.60 -1.12
C VAL A 25 -10.87 -2.31 -0.75
N VAL A 26 -11.80 -2.37 0.20
CA VAL A 26 -12.57 -1.20 0.66
C VAL A 26 -11.62 -0.14 1.24
N CYS A 27 -10.72 -0.52 2.15
CA CYS A 27 -9.75 0.42 2.74
C CYS A 27 -8.82 1.03 1.69
N ALA A 28 -8.31 0.23 0.74
CA ALA A 28 -7.44 0.73 -0.31
C ALA A 28 -8.18 1.71 -1.25
N SER A 29 -9.39 1.37 -1.68
CA SER A 29 -10.22 2.25 -2.51
C SER A 29 -10.56 3.55 -1.79
N PHE A 30 -10.94 3.46 -0.51
CA PHE A 30 -11.27 4.63 0.30
C PHE A 30 -10.05 5.54 0.49
N ALA A 31 -8.87 4.98 0.79
CA ALA A 31 -7.64 5.77 0.91
C ALA A 31 -7.28 6.49 -0.39
N CYS A 32 -7.38 5.80 -1.53
CA CYS A 32 -7.16 6.42 -2.84
C CYS A 32 -8.18 7.54 -3.13
N LEU A 33 -9.47 7.32 -2.82
CA LEU A 33 -10.51 8.33 -2.99
C LEU A 33 -10.26 9.55 -2.11
N ALA A 34 -9.91 9.34 -0.83
CA ALA A 34 -9.60 10.42 0.10
C ALA A 34 -8.42 11.25 -0.42
N GLN A 35 -7.34 10.60 -0.82
CA GLN A 35 -6.15 11.28 -1.33
C GLN A 35 -6.45 12.14 -2.56
N VAL A 36 -7.16 11.58 -3.55
CA VAL A 36 -7.54 12.34 -4.76
C VAL A 36 -8.48 13.49 -4.42
N SER A 37 -9.43 13.28 -3.50
CA SER A 37 -10.37 14.32 -3.07
C SER A 37 -9.67 15.50 -2.42
N PHE A 38 -8.65 15.26 -1.57
CA PHE A 38 -7.83 16.33 -1.02
C PHE A 38 -7.01 17.02 -2.11
N ALA A 39 -6.29 16.25 -2.93
CA ALA A 39 -5.46 16.78 -4.00
C ALA A 39 -6.26 17.61 -5.04
N SER A 40 -7.54 17.31 -5.24
CA SER A 40 -8.39 18.06 -6.18
C SER A 40 -8.73 19.48 -5.72
N GLN A 41 -8.65 19.77 -4.42
CA GLN A 41 -9.05 21.09 -3.85
C GLN A 41 -8.13 22.24 -4.29
N GLN A 42 -6.94 21.95 -4.81
CA GLN A 42 -6.03 22.98 -5.33
C GLN A 42 -6.42 23.51 -6.72
N TYR A 43 -7.34 22.85 -7.41
CA TYR A 43 -7.70 23.20 -8.77
C TYR A 43 -9.06 23.90 -8.85
N ALA A 44 -9.15 24.94 -9.70
CA ALA A 44 -10.42 25.57 -9.99
C ALA A 44 -11.37 24.58 -10.68
N GLN A 45 -12.64 24.61 -10.32
CA GLN A 45 -13.69 23.90 -11.01
C GLN A 45 -13.64 24.31 -12.50
N ASP A 46 -13.91 23.39 -13.41
CA ASP A 46 -13.84 23.60 -14.87
C ASP A 46 -12.42 23.68 -15.48
N SER A 47 -11.36 23.54 -14.69
CA SER A 47 -10.00 23.46 -15.20
C SER A 47 -9.68 22.04 -15.72
N ALA A 48 -8.81 21.93 -16.74
CA ALA A 48 -8.36 20.63 -17.23
C ALA A 48 -7.72 19.74 -16.15
N PRO A 49 -6.90 20.27 -15.20
CA PRO A 49 -6.41 19.47 -14.07
C PRO A 49 -7.53 18.97 -13.15
N TYR A 50 -8.58 19.74 -12.93
CA TYR A 50 -9.73 19.29 -12.14
C TYR A 50 -10.48 18.14 -12.80
N LEU A 51 -10.71 18.20 -14.11
CA LEU A 51 -11.32 17.10 -14.88
C LEU A 51 -10.45 15.84 -14.81
N TRP A 52 -9.12 16.00 -14.86
CA TRP A 52 -8.21 14.88 -14.65
C TRP A 52 -8.36 14.25 -13.25
N MET A 53 -8.52 15.06 -12.20
CA MET A 53 -8.78 14.54 -10.85
C MET A 53 -10.10 13.78 -10.76
N ILE A 54 -11.17 14.25 -11.42
CA ILE A 54 -12.42 13.50 -11.52
C ILE A 54 -12.21 12.14 -12.18
N ALA A 55 -11.46 12.07 -13.26
CA ALA A 55 -11.11 10.80 -13.91
C ALA A 55 -10.33 9.88 -12.94
N CYS A 56 -9.39 10.43 -12.16
CA CYS A 56 -8.67 9.66 -11.12
C CYS A 56 -9.62 9.12 -10.03
N VAL A 57 -10.64 9.89 -9.61
CA VAL A 57 -11.68 9.42 -8.67
C VAL A 57 -12.42 8.21 -9.23
N LEU A 58 -12.84 8.26 -10.49
CA LEU A 58 -13.54 7.15 -11.14
C LEU A 58 -12.67 5.89 -11.24
N VAL A 59 -11.37 6.05 -11.44
CA VAL A 59 -10.41 4.92 -11.52
C VAL A 59 -9.99 4.42 -10.12
N ALA A 60 -10.17 5.20 -9.06
CA ALA A 60 -9.76 4.81 -7.70
C ALA A 60 -10.48 3.54 -7.20
N ILE A 61 -11.79 3.42 -7.47
CA ILE A 61 -12.57 2.24 -7.07
C ILE A 61 -12.07 0.97 -7.77
N PRO A 62 -12.00 0.89 -9.10
CA PRO A 62 -11.48 -0.29 -9.78
C PRO A 62 -10.01 -0.56 -9.44
N SER A 63 -9.21 0.45 -9.10
CA SER A 63 -7.82 0.24 -8.67
C SER A 63 -7.72 -0.63 -7.41
N GLY A 64 -8.61 -0.46 -6.44
CA GLY A 64 -8.67 -1.34 -5.27
C GLY A 64 -9.00 -2.79 -5.62
N LEU A 65 -9.80 -3.03 -6.68
CA LEU A 65 -10.17 -4.37 -7.12
C LEU A 65 -8.97 -5.18 -7.65
N ILE A 66 -7.88 -4.52 -8.04
CA ILE A 66 -6.64 -5.20 -8.47
C ILE A 66 -6.13 -6.14 -7.36
N LEU A 67 -6.38 -5.79 -6.08
CA LEU A 67 -6.02 -6.63 -4.94
C LEU A 67 -6.74 -8.00 -4.94
N LEU A 68 -7.85 -8.18 -5.67
CA LEU A 68 -8.49 -9.48 -5.83
C LEU A 68 -7.61 -10.45 -6.62
N ALA A 69 -6.86 -9.97 -7.60
CA ALA A 69 -5.95 -10.75 -8.42
C ALA A 69 -4.65 -11.14 -7.70
N ARG A 70 -4.39 -10.62 -6.48
CA ARG A 70 -3.16 -10.87 -5.71
C ARG A 70 -2.90 -12.35 -5.43
N ASN A 71 -3.95 -13.17 -5.41
CA ASN A 71 -3.81 -14.61 -5.17
C ASN A 71 -3.24 -15.34 -6.39
N SER A 72 -3.56 -14.88 -7.60
CA SER A 72 -3.11 -15.49 -8.85
C SER A 72 -1.80 -14.87 -9.35
N TYR A 73 -1.68 -13.54 -9.26
CA TYR A 73 -0.56 -12.78 -9.84
C TYR A 73 0.07 -11.79 -8.84
N PRO A 74 0.68 -12.25 -7.73
CA PRO A 74 1.13 -11.37 -6.64
C PRO A 74 2.19 -10.35 -7.06
N GLN A 75 3.13 -10.74 -7.94
CA GLN A 75 4.16 -9.84 -8.43
C GLN A 75 3.57 -8.78 -9.38
N ALA A 76 2.73 -9.18 -10.33
CA ALA A 76 2.07 -8.25 -11.24
C ALA A 76 1.22 -7.24 -10.47
N VAL A 77 0.40 -7.70 -9.52
CA VAL A 77 -0.43 -6.83 -8.68
C VAL A 77 0.43 -5.83 -7.89
N PHE A 78 1.55 -6.27 -7.32
CA PHE A 78 2.44 -5.38 -6.59
C PHE A 78 3.03 -4.28 -7.50
N TRP A 79 3.59 -4.65 -8.65
CA TRP A 79 4.18 -3.67 -9.55
C TRP A 79 3.14 -2.72 -10.17
N THR A 80 1.96 -3.23 -10.50
CA THR A 80 0.84 -2.39 -10.97
C THR A 80 0.40 -1.42 -9.88
N ALA A 81 0.30 -1.86 -8.61
CA ALA A 81 -0.03 -0.98 -7.49
C ALA A 81 1.02 0.12 -7.30
N CYS A 82 2.32 -0.20 -7.37
CA CYS A 82 3.37 0.81 -7.32
C CYS A 82 3.27 1.81 -8.47
N LEU A 83 3.02 1.32 -9.69
CA LEU A 83 2.86 2.16 -10.87
C LEU A 83 1.67 3.12 -10.73
N LEU A 84 0.52 2.61 -10.24
CA LEU A 84 -0.67 3.43 -10.01
C LEU A 84 -0.40 4.56 -9.00
N VAL A 85 0.29 4.26 -7.90
CA VAL A 85 0.63 5.26 -6.87
C VAL A 85 1.59 6.32 -7.39
N VAL A 86 2.54 5.95 -8.26
CA VAL A 86 3.49 6.90 -8.86
C VAL A 86 2.83 7.75 -9.93
N ALA A 87 2.00 7.13 -10.80
CA ALA A 87 1.38 7.80 -11.95
C ALA A 87 0.15 8.63 -11.58
N LEU A 88 -0.61 8.20 -10.57
CA LEU A 88 -1.85 8.83 -10.13
C LEU A 88 -1.71 9.39 -8.71
N PRO A 89 -2.52 10.36 -8.31
CA PRO A 89 -2.48 10.91 -6.95
C PRO A 89 -3.13 9.99 -5.92
N TYR A 90 -2.69 8.72 -5.90
CA TYR A 90 -3.22 7.70 -5.00
C TYR A 90 -2.37 7.54 -3.76
N ASP A 91 -3.02 7.06 -2.69
CA ASP A 91 -2.34 6.68 -1.46
C ASP A 91 -1.53 5.39 -1.64
N SER A 92 -0.43 5.29 -0.91
CA SER A 92 0.49 4.15 -0.94
C SER A 92 -0.08 2.87 -0.30
N LEU A 93 -1.21 2.93 0.39
CA LEU A 93 -1.81 1.79 1.09
C LEU A 93 -2.07 0.61 0.15
N ILE A 94 -2.48 0.87 -1.11
CA ILE A 94 -2.68 -0.20 -2.10
C ILE A 94 -1.37 -0.96 -2.39
N ALA A 95 -0.24 -0.25 -2.50
CA ALA A 95 1.07 -0.86 -2.74
C ALA A 95 1.55 -1.64 -1.50
N LEU A 96 1.32 -1.12 -0.28
CA LEU A 96 1.65 -1.79 0.98
C LEU A 96 0.83 -3.08 1.19
N MET A 97 -0.45 -3.06 0.85
CA MET A 97 -1.30 -4.27 0.91
C MET A 97 -0.88 -5.31 -0.13
N ALA A 98 -0.46 -4.89 -1.32
CA ALA A 98 0.11 -5.78 -2.33
C ALA A 98 1.45 -6.35 -1.86
N LEU A 99 2.32 -5.54 -1.24
CA LEU A 99 3.59 -5.98 -0.66
C LEU A 99 3.39 -7.07 0.40
N THR A 100 2.49 -6.88 1.37
CA THR A 100 2.21 -7.87 2.42
C THR A 100 1.81 -9.21 1.82
N SER A 101 0.97 -9.21 0.78
CA SER A 101 0.53 -10.42 0.09
C SER A 101 1.66 -11.10 -0.70
N LEU A 102 2.57 -10.31 -1.28
CA LEU A 102 3.76 -10.80 -1.98
C LEU A 102 4.74 -11.46 -1.01
N LEU A 103 5.03 -10.82 0.13
CA LEU A 103 5.97 -11.31 1.13
C LEU A 103 5.44 -12.52 1.93
N ALA A 104 4.12 -12.65 2.07
CA ALA A 104 3.50 -13.82 2.67
C ALA A 104 3.80 -15.11 1.91
N ARG A 105 4.17 -15.01 0.63
CA ARG A 105 4.59 -16.13 -0.21
C ARG A 105 6.10 -16.33 -0.13
N ARG A 106 6.54 -17.58 -0.38
CA ARG A 106 7.97 -17.89 -0.36
C ARG A 106 8.63 -17.38 -1.64
N GLN A 107 9.18 -16.16 -1.58
CA GLN A 107 9.96 -15.54 -2.65
C GLN A 107 11.45 -15.64 -2.35
N GLY A 108 12.26 -15.60 -3.40
CA GLY A 108 13.73 -15.51 -3.26
C GLY A 108 14.14 -14.17 -2.62
N THR A 109 15.26 -14.17 -1.89
CA THR A 109 15.75 -12.99 -1.15
C THR A 109 15.92 -11.75 -2.05
N LYS A 110 16.38 -11.92 -3.28
CA LYS A 110 16.55 -10.82 -4.24
C LYS A 110 15.20 -10.17 -4.62
N VAL A 111 14.14 -10.97 -4.82
CA VAL A 111 12.80 -10.47 -5.13
C VAL A 111 12.23 -9.74 -3.91
N THR A 112 12.35 -10.33 -2.72
CA THR A 112 11.93 -9.69 -1.47
C THR A 112 12.58 -8.33 -1.27
N LEU A 113 13.91 -8.24 -1.40
CA LEU A 113 14.63 -6.98 -1.22
C LEU A 113 14.19 -5.91 -2.23
N ARG A 114 14.11 -6.27 -3.53
CA ARG A 114 13.66 -5.34 -4.58
C ARG A 114 12.24 -4.84 -4.32
N SER A 115 11.34 -5.72 -3.88
CA SER A 115 9.95 -5.34 -3.60
C SER A 115 9.85 -4.43 -2.37
N VAL A 116 10.62 -4.68 -1.32
CA VAL A 116 10.64 -3.81 -0.13
C VAL A 116 11.21 -2.42 -0.48
N LEU A 117 12.31 -2.36 -1.24
CA LEU A 117 12.88 -1.09 -1.69
C LEU A 117 11.91 -0.32 -2.60
N ALA A 118 11.27 -0.98 -3.56
CA ALA A 118 10.28 -0.35 -4.42
C ALA A 118 9.09 0.17 -3.62
N ALA A 119 8.57 -0.61 -2.67
CA ALA A 119 7.49 -0.16 -1.79
C ALA A 119 7.91 1.04 -0.93
N ALA A 120 9.14 1.04 -0.37
CA ALA A 120 9.66 2.16 0.40
C ALA A 120 9.74 3.43 -0.44
N THR A 121 10.33 3.35 -1.62
CA THR A 121 10.43 4.49 -2.54
C THR A 121 9.05 5.01 -2.95
N THR A 122 8.12 4.12 -3.31
CA THR A 122 6.76 4.49 -3.71
C THR A 122 5.99 5.13 -2.56
N THR A 123 6.13 4.60 -1.33
CA THR A 123 5.43 5.13 -0.17
C THR A 123 5.99 6.48 0.23
N ILE A 124 7.31 6.64 0.28
CA ILE A 124 7.95 7.94 0.55
C ILE A 124 7.52 8.96 -0.50
N TRP A 125 7.55 8.59 -1.78
CA TRP A 125 7.09 9.45 -2.87
C TRP A 125 5.66 9.92 -2.67
N SER A 126 4.73 9.00 -2.38
CA SER A 126 3.31 9.33 -2.17
C SER A 126 3.13 10.30 -0.99
N GLN A 127 3.77 10.03 0.14
CA GLN A 127 3.62 10.85 1.36
C GLN A 127 4.29 12.21 1.23
N VAL A 128 5.48 12.28 0.63
CA VAL A 128 6.17 13.55 0.37
C VAL A 128 5.42 14.37 -0.66
N ARG A 129 4.90 13.74 -1.73
CA ARG A 129 4.06 14.43 -2.72
C ARG A 129 2.85 15.10 -2.06
N ASP A 130 2.16 14.41 -1.14
CA ASP A 130 1.04 15.00 -0.40
C ASP A 130 1.51 16.17 0.49
N ALA A 131 2.63 16.01 1.21
CA ALA A 131 3.18 17.05 2.06
C ALA A 131 3.65 18.31 1.28
N LEU A 132 3.94 18.19 0.00
CA LEU A 132 4.33 19.30 -0.88
C LEU A 132 3.14 19.99 -1.55
N HIS A 133 1.90 19.49 -1.41
CA HIS A 133 0.73 20.17 -1.90
C HIS A 133 0.40 21.43 -1.07
N PRO A 134 -0.35 22.39 -1.64
CA PRO A 134 -0.85 23.54 -0.86
C PRO A 134 -1.58 23.10 0.40
N ALA A 135 -1.51 23.90 1.46
CA ALA A 135 -2.04 23.53 2.77
C ALA A 135 -3.50 23.03 2.76
N GLU A 136 -4.34 23.61 1.92
CA GLU A 136 -5.76 23.24 1.77
C GLU A 136 -5.97 21.89 1.04
N ALA A 137 -4.97 21.43 0.30
CA ALA A 137 -5.04 20.24 -0.57
C ALA A 137 -4.20 19.06 -0.06
N SER A 138 -3.67 19.13 1.16
CA SER A 138 -2.80 18.13 1.76
C SER A 138 -3.41 17.56 3.03
N ILE A 139 -3.40 16.23 3.14
CA ILE A 139 -3.81 15.53 4.35
C ILE A 139 -2.82 15.84 5.49
N TRP A 140 -1.53 15.93 5.19
CA TRP A 140 -0.51 16.24 6.18
C TRP A 140 -0.70 17.63 6.78
N HIS A 141 -0.98 18.63 5.97
CA HIS A 141 -1.27 19.98 6.45
C HIS A 141 -2.55 20.01 7.28
N ALA A 142 -3.59 19.25 6.89
CA ALA A 142 -4.81 19.16 7.67
C ALA A 142 -4.58 18.58 9.08
N ILE A 143 -3.65 17.59 9.22
CA ILE A 143 -3.29 17.00 10.51
C ILE A 143 -2.55 18.00 11.41
N PHE A 144 -1.66 18.82 10.84
CA PHE A 144 -0.82 19.76 11.56
C PHE A 144 -1.38 21.20 11.59
N SER A 145 -2.62 21.41 11.17
CA SER A 145 -3.30 22.69 11.24
C SER A 145 -4.02 22.90 12.59
N LYS A 146 -4.19 24.16 12.95
CA LYS A 146 -5.00 24.52 14.11
C LYS A 146 -6.47 24.19 13.81
N PRO A 147 -7.21 23.55 14.73
CA PRO A 147 -8.64 23.30 14.57
C PRO A 147 -9.42 24.59 14.27
N TYR A 148 -10.44 24.46 13.43
CA TYR A 148 -11.32 25.58 13.03
C TYR A 148 -10.62 26.68 12.22
N THR A 149 -9.52 26.37 11.51
CA THR A 149 -8.88 27.25 10.55
C THR A 149 -8.93 26.65 9.14
N GLY A 150 -8.77 27.48 8.09
CA GLY A 150 -8.86 27.09 6.69
C GLY A 150 -10.10 27.65 5.99
N VAL A 151 -10.11 27.52 4.66
CA VAL A 151 -11.18 28.07 3.77
C VAL A 151 -12.58 27.65 4.20
N ARG A 152 -12.75 26.42 4.68
CA ARG A 152 -14.04 25.92 5.18
C ARG A 152 -14.62 26.74 6.32
N TYR A 153 -13.79 27.45 7.08
CA TYR A 153 -14.19 28.30 8.21
C TYR A 153 -14.09 29.80 7.88
N GLY A 154 -13.83 30.14 6.60
CA GLY A 154 -13.67 31.52 6.16
C GLY A 154 -12.37 32.22 6.61
N ASN A 155 -11.39 31.43 7.10
CA ASN A 155 -10.12 31.92 7.60
C ASN A 155 -8.96 31.26 6.86
N THR A 156 -7.76 31.84 6.94
CA THR A 156 -6.54 31.20 6.46
C THR A 156 -6.15 30.03 7.36
N MET A 157 -5.65 28.94 6.77
CA MET A 157 -5.15 27.80 7.53
C MET A 157 -3.91 28.21 8.35
N VAL A 158 -3.95 27.97 9.65
CA VAL A 158 -2.84 28.27 10.57
C VAL A 158 -2.10 26.99 10.89
N MET A 159 -0.83 26.92 10.49
CA MET A 159 0.01 25.75 10.76
C MET A 159 0.57 25.79 12.17
N LEU A 160 0.59 24.61 12.84
CA LEU A 160 1.17 24.45 14.19
C LEU A 160 2.67 24.16 14.15
N VAL A 161 3.19 23.71 13.00
CA VAL A 161 4.59 23.33 12.79
C VAL A 161 5.09 23.84 11.43
N ASP A 162 6.39 23.91 11.27
CA ASP A 162 7.04 24.30 10.03
C ASP A 162 6.93 23.20 8.96
N GLU A 163 7.04 23.57 7.70
CA GLU A 163 6.93 22.68 6.54
C GLU A 163 7.96 21.54 6.57
N ARG A 164 9.18 21.82 7.06
CA ARG A 164 10.23 20.78 7.19
C ARG A 164 9.82 19.67 8.15
N THR A 165 9.17 20.04 9.25
CA THR A 165 8.65 19.07 10.23
C THR A 165 7.53 18.22 9.62
N ILE A 166 6.67 18.82 8.80
CA ILE A 166 5.61 18.08 8.09
C ILE A 166 6.23 17.05 7.14
N ILE A 167 7.19 17.46 6.30
CA ILE A 167 7.87 16.56 5.36
C ILE A 167 8.63 15.44 6.11
N ALA A 168 9.35 15.80 7.19
CA ALA A 168 10.05 14.80 7.99
C ALA A 168 9.09 13.77 8.60
N SER A 169 7.95 14.22 9.12
CA SER A 169 6.90 13.38 9.67
C SER A 169 6.33 12.44 8.60
N ALA A 170 6.08 12.94 7.40
CA ALA A 170 5.60 12.17 6.26
C ALA A 170 6.58 11.02 5.90
N VAL A 171 7.90 11.32 5.86
CA VAL A 171 8.93 10.31 5.60
C VAL A 171 9.01 9.26 6.72
N VAL A 172 8.96 9.68 7.97
CA VAL A 172 9.01 8.76 9.13
C VAL A 172 7.80 7.84 9.11
N VAL A 173 6.59 8.35 8.90
CA VAL A 173 5.37 7.55 8.82
C VAL A 173 5.42 6.60 7.62
N ALA A 174 5.93 7.03 6.47
CA ALA A 174 6.13 6.17 5.31
C ALA A 174 7.04 4.97 5.64
N LEU A 175 8.16 5.20 6.30
CA LEU A 175 9.09 4.14 6.71
C LEU A 175 8.46 3.17 7.72
N ILE A 176 7.74 3.70 8.71
CA ILE A 176 7.00 2.88 9.68
C ILE A 176 5.95 2.01 8.97
N ALA A 177 5.18 2.57 8.04
CA ALA A 177 4.17 1.84 7.29
C ALA A 177 4.78 0.69 6.46
N VAL A 178 5.91 0.93 5.79
CA VAL A 178 6.66 -0.10 5.06
C VAL A 178 7.19 -1.18 6.00
N ALA A 179 7.72 -0.80 7.16
CA ALA A 179 8.20 -1.75 8.16
C ALA A 179 7.06 -2.65 8.67
N ILE A 180 5.90 -2.06 9.02
CA ILE A 180 4.71 -2.80 9.45
C ILE A 180 4.24 -3.76 8.34
N ALA A 181 4.13 -3.30 7.09
CA ALA A 181 3.72 -4.13 5.96
C ALA A 181 4.67 -5.30 5.73
N THR A 182 5.99 -5.05 5.83
CA THR A 182 7.03 -6.06 5.68
C THR A 182 6.96 -7.10 6.81
N LEU A 183 6.89 -6.65 8.06
CA LEU A 183 6.78 -7.54 9.22
C LEU A 183 5.50 -8.37 9.18
N ALA A 184 4.37 -7.78 8.82
CA ALA A 184 3.10 -8.50 8.65
C ALA A 184 3.21 -9.61 7.60
N GLY A 185 3.79 -9.31 6.43
CA GLY A 185 4.00 -10.28 5.37
C GLY A 185 4.90 -11.45 5.81
N LEU A 186 6.02 -11.16 6.47
CA LEU A 186 6.94 -12.16 6.99
C LEU A 186 6.31 -12.99 8.13
N HIS A 187 5.52 -12.37 9.00
CA HIS A 187 4.81 -13.07 10.07
C HIS A 187 3.78 -14.08 9.52
N ILE A 188 2.98 -13.68 8.53
CA ILE A 188 2.04 -14.59 7.85
C ILE A 188 2.78 -15.77 7.24
N ARG A 189 3.93 -15.52 6.61
CA ARG A 189 4.79 -16.56 6.04
C ARG A 189 5.29 -17.55 7.09
N SER A 190 5.77 -17.07 8.24
CA SER A 190 6.29 -17.92 9.32
C SER A 190 5.20 -18.82 9.91
N ARG A 191 4.00 -18.27 10.15
CA ARG A 191 2.85 -19.06 10.64
C ARG A 191 2.45 -20.16 9.66
N ALA A 192 2.42 -19.86 8.36
CA ALA A 192 2.11 -20.86 7.33
C ALA A 192 3.16 -22.00 7.27
N ALA A 193 4.42 -21.69 7.53
CA ALA A 193 5.49 -22.69 7.60
C ALA A 193 5.33 -23.62 8.83
N CYS A 194 5.05 -23.04 10.02
CA CYS A 194 4.81 -23.82 11.24
C CYS A 194 3.60 -24.75 11.15
N ALA A 195 2.51 -24.30 10.54
CA ALA A 195 1.30 -25.10 10.37
C ALA A 195 1.57 -26.38 9.52
N ARG A 196 2.41 -26.27 8.49
CA ARG A 196 2.80 -27.44 7.66
C ARG A 196 3.72 -28.42 8.37
N GLY A 197 4.65 -27.94 9.17
CA GLY A 197 5.50 -28.82 9.97
C GLY A 197 4.67 -29.74 10.85
N ARG A 198 3.59 -29.22 11.45
CA ARG A 198 2.67 -30.01 12.30
C ARG A 198 1.89 -31.07 11.52
N THR A 199 1.37 -30.74 10.33
CA THR A 199 0.63 -31.73 9.52
C THR A 199 1.54 -32.84 9.02
N LYS A 200 2.78 -32.52 8.62
CA LYS A 200 3.76 -33.52 8.16
C LYS A 200 4.25 -34.43 9.29
N ALA A 201 4.35 -33.94 10.53
CA ALA A 201 4.69 -34.75 11.69
C ALA A 201 3.56 -35.72 12.07
N ARG A 202 2.29 -35.31 11.86
CA ARG A 202 1.11 -36.14 12.21
C ARG A 202 0.83 -37.24 11.18
N SER A 203 1.31 -37.09 9.93
CA SER A 203 1.13 -38.05 8.85
C SER A 203 2.24 -39.11 8.74
N ARG A 204 3.28 -39.06 9.62
CA ARG A 204 4.25 -40.17 9.68
C ARG A 204 3.61 -41.35 10.40
N PRO A 205 3.34 -42.48 9.68
CA PRO A 205 2.87 -43.71 10.33
C PRO A 205 3.95 -44.15 11.33
N THR A 206 3.54 -44.37 12.59
CA THR A 206 4.35 -45.12 13.57
C THR A 206 4.52 -46.53 13.04
N SER A 207 5.56 -46.75 12.23
CA SER A 207 6.00 -48.09 11.92
C SER A 207 6.54 -48.70 13.21
N ARG A 208 5.73 -49.52 13.87
CA ARG A 208 6.15 -50.56 14.82
C ARG A 208 6.23 -51.89 14.13
#